data_6998a7068d3c7db9744acf6d2bfcddb8
#
_entry.id   6998a7068d3c7db9744acf6d2bfcddb8
#
_cell.length_a   1.000
_cell.length_b   1.000
_cell.length_c   1.000
_cell.angle_alpha   90.00
_cell.angle_beta   90.00
_cell.angle_gamma   90.00
#
_symmetry.space_group_name_H-M   'P 1'
#
loop_
_entity.id
_entity.type
_entity.pdbx_description
1 polymer ?
#
loop_
_entity_poly.entity_id
_entity_poly.type
_entity_poly.pdbx_seq_one_letter_code
_entity_poly.pdbx_strand_id
1 'polypeptide(L)'
;MLTFRADDRVLLLAIPPVPDLVAMARTLATGSVVALGTLEEVDNARRDMIEFDNVMFLQASPERIPWRDQFFTKVVVPPHLERLLPDISNEIHRLLAPGGTIVNSGADV
;
A
#
# COMPACT_ATOMS: atom_id res chain seq x y z
N MET A 1 -7.42 13.19 -6.02
CA MET A 1 -7.53 12.57 -4.68
C MET A 1 -7.74 11.07 -4.81
N LEU A 2 -7.01 10.30 -4.05
CA LEU A 2 -7.21 8.85 -4.04
C LEU A 2 -8.51 8.51 -3.34
N THR A 3 -9.29 7.62 -3.95
CA THR A 3 -10.59 7.22 -3.45
C THR A 3 -10.59 5.70 -3.21
N PHE A 4 -10.94 5.29 -2.00
CA PHE A 4 -10.99 3.88 -1.63
C PHE A 4 -12.39 3.52 -1.13
N ARG A 5 -12.76 2.26 -1.35
CA ARG A 5 -13.99 1.69 -0.77
C ARG A 5 -13.65 1.16 0.62
N ALA A 6 -14.65 1.09 1.48
CA ALA A 6 -14.44 0.66 2.87
C ALA A 6 -13.85 -0.74 2.98
N ASP A 7 -14.09 -1.61 2.00
CA ASP A 7 -13.62 -2.99 1.98
C ASP A 7 -12.38 -3.21 1.12
N ASP A 8 -11.76 -2.15 0.59
CA ASP A 8 -10.56 -2.29 -0.23
C ASP A 8 -9.40 -2.86 0.59
N ARG A 9 -8.60 -3.67 -0.08
CA ARG A 9 -7.33 -4.17 0.43
C ARG A 9 -6.23 -3.46 -0.34
N VAL A 10 -5.54 -2.55 0.32
CA VAL A 10 -4.64 -1.60 -0.33
C VAL A 10 -3.19 -1.93 -0.01
N LEU A 11 -2.36 -1.99 -1.04
CA LEU A 11 -0.91 -2.09 -0.90
C LEU A 11 -0.29 -0.74 -1.25
N LEU A 12 0.50 -0.19 -0.33
CA LEU A 12 1.27 1.02 -0.54
C LEU A 12 2.74 0.63 -0.72
N LEU A 13 3.34 1.03 -1.82
CA LEU A 13 4.75 0.69 -2.09
C LEU A 13 5.74 1.54 -1.30
N ALA A 14 5.25 2.53 -0.57
CA ALA A 14 6.04 3.31 0.38
C ALA A 14 5.14 3.76 1.52
N ILE A 15 5.72 4.05 2.68
CA ILE A 15 4.97 4.48 3.86
C ILE A 15 4.70 5.97 3.75
N PRO A 16 3.42 6.40 3.67
CA PRO A 16 3.08 7.83 3.64
C PRO A 16 3.16 8.46 5.03
N PRO A 17 3.02 9.78 5.14
CA PRO A 17 2.95 10.45 6.44
C PRO A 17 1.81 9.91 7.30
N VAL A 18 1.99 9.97 8.62
CA VAL A 18 1.02 9.44 9.59
C VAL A 18 -0.40 9.97 9.37
N PRO A 19 -0.63 11.28 9.14
CA PRO A 19 -1.99 11.76 8.90
C PRO A 19 -2.70 11.07 7.75
N ASP A 20 -1.97 10.76 6.69
CA ASP A 20 -2.53 10.05 5.53
C ASP A 20 -2.87 8.60 5.90
N LEU A 21 -2.00 7.94 6.66
CA LEU A 21 -2.27 6.58 7.13
C LEU A 21 -3.51 6.52 8.02
N VAL A 22 -3.66 7.49 8.91
CA VAL A 22 -4.83 7.56 9.80
C VAL A 22 -6.11 7.74 8.98
N ALA A 23 -6.08 8.64 7.99
CA ALA A 23 -7.23 8.85 7.12
C ALA A 23 -7.59 7.57 6.36
N MET A 24 -6.60 6.85 5.83
CA MET A 24 -6.84 5.59 5.15
C MET A 24 -7.38 4.52 6.07
N ALA A 25 -6.80 4.38 7.27
CA ALA A 25 -7.25 3.39 8.24
C ALA A 25 -8.72 3.58 8.62
N ARG A 26 -9.14 4.83 8.76
CA ARG A 26 -10.53 5.16 9.06
C ARG A 26 -11.46 4.92 7.87
N THR A 27 -11.00 5.22 6.67
CA THR A 27 -11.76 4.98 5.45
C THR A 27 -11.98 3.51 5.19
N LEU A 28 -10.96 2.68 5.46
CA LEU A 28 -10.98 1.25 5.20
C LEU A 28 -11.52 0.46 6.39
N ALA A 29 -12.71 0.82 6.86
CA ALA A 29 -13.28 0.28 8.09
C ALA A 29 -13.42 -1.25 8.09
N THR A 30 -13.64 -1.86 6.91
CA THR A 30 -13.74 -3.32 6.74
C THR A 30 -12.64 -3.88 5.85
N GLY A 31 -11.69 -3.04 5.46
CA GLY A 31 -10.57 -3.41 4.61
C GLY A 31 -9.25 -3.42 5.36
N SER A 32 -8.17 -3.25 4.62
CA SER A 32 -6.84 -3.24 5.21
C SER A 32 -5.84 -2.49 4.34
N VAL A 33 -4.76 -2.06 4.99
CA VAL A 33 -3.61 -1.41 4.32
C VAL A 33 -2.36 -2.18 4.69
N VAL A 34 -1.52 -2.47 3.69
CA VAL A 34 -0.17 -2.96 3.88
C VAL A 34 0.78 -1.96 3.24
N ALA A 35 1.74 -1.46 3.98
CA ALA A 35 2.71 -0.49 3.47
C ALA A 35 4.12 -1.04 3.56
N LEU A 36 4.88 -0.88 2.50
CA LEU A 36 6.27 -1.36 2.41
C LEU A 36 7.25 -0.26 2.83
N GLY A 37 8.31 -0.65 3.51
CA GLY A 37 9.36 0.28 3.88
C GLY A 37 10.63 -0.41 4.31
N THR A 38 11.63 0.38 4.69
CA THR A 38 12.83 -0.13 5.34
C THR A 38 12.51 -0.56 6.77
N LEU A 39 13.44 -1.29 7.41
CA LEU A 39 13.25 -1.71 8.79
C LEU A 39 12.97 -0.53 9.71
N GLU A 40 13.73 0.55 9.58
CA GLU A 40 13.56 1.74 10.41
C GLU A 40 12.19 2.39 10.18
N GLU A 41 11.79 2.55 8.91
CA GLU A 41 10.50 3.12 8.58
C GLU A 41 9.36 2.28 9.13
N VAL A 42 9.47 0.95 9.00
CA VAL A 42 8.46 0.02 9.49
C VAL A 42 8.33 0.09 11.00
N ASP A 43 9.46 0.10 11.73
CA ASP A 43 9.45 0.17 13.19
C ASP A 43 8.81 1.47 13.68
N ASN A 44 9.15 2.60 13.07
CA ASN A 44 8.59 3.90 13.43
C ASN A 44 7.08 3.93 13.16
N ALA A 45 6.67 3.44 11.98
CA ALA A 45 5.27 3.45 11.59
C ALA A 45 4.42 2.55 12.48
N ARG A 46 4.95 1.39 12.88
CA ARG A 46 4.24 0.49 13.79
C ARG A 46 3.94 1.16 15.13
N ARG A 47 4.90 1.92 15.67
CA ARG A 47 4.69 2.66 16.91
C ARG A 47 3.64 3.75 16.76
N ASP A 48 3.71 4.50 15.66
CA ASP A 48 2.82 5.62 15.40
C ASP A 48 1.39 5.18 15.13
N MET A 49 1.21 3.96 14.61
CA MET A 49 -0.09 3.44 14.20
C MET A 49 -0.59 2.29 15.08
N ILE A 50 -0.07 2.17 16.28
CA ILE A 50 -0.38 1.03 17.16
C ILE A 50 -1.85 0.90 17.51
N GLU A 51 -2.61 2.00 17.45
CA GLU A 51 -4.04 2.00 17.74
C GLU A 51 -4.89 1.39 16.64
N PHE A 52 -4.32 1.18 15.44
CA PHE A 52 -5.06 0.70 14.29
C PHE A 52 -4.67 -0.75 13.99
N ASP A 53 -5.68 -1.62 13.92
CA ASP A 53 -5.47 -3.05 13.65
C ASP A 53 -5.62 -3.42 12.17
N ASN A 54 -6.02 -2.48 11.34
CA ASN A 54 -6.22 -2.69 9.91
C ASN A 54 -5.08 -2.12 9.04
N VAL A 55 -3.96 -1.73 9.66
CA VAL A 55 -2.78 -1.23 8.96
C VAL A 55 -1.60 -2.12 9.35
N MET A 56 -0.92 -2.67 8.33
CA MET A 56 0.27 -3.50 8.54
C MET A 56 1.44 -2.91 7.79
N PHE A 57 2.64 -3.12 8.33
CA PHE A 57 3.89 -2.64 7.73
C PHE A 57 4.80 -3.81 7.46
N LEU A 58 5.44 -3.79 6.29
CA LEU A 58 6.22 -4.90 5.82
C LEU A 58 7.56 -4.40 5.30
N GLN A 59 8.64 -4.94 5.86
CA GLN A 59 9.98 -4.68 5.33
C GLN A 59 10.16 -5.51 4.06
N ALA A 60 10.09 -4.87 2.90
CA ALA A 60 10.22 -5.55 1.63
C ALA A 60 10.56 -4.58 0.52
N SER A 61 11.17 -5.11 -0.54
CA SER A 61 11.38 -4.39 -1.80
C SER A 61 10.14 -4.53 -2.68
N PRO A 62 9.78 -3.49 -3.46
CA PRO A 62 8.68 -3.61 -4.43
C PRO A 62 8.89 -4.67 -5.49
N GLU A 63 10.14 -5.12 -5.67
CA GLU A 63 10.48 -6.15 -6.66
C GLU A 63 10.15 -7.55 -6.17
N ARG A 64 10.03 -7.73 -4.85
CA ARG A 64 9.77 -9.04 -4.25
C ARG A 64 9.01 -8.87 -2.95
N ILE A 65 7.71 -9.08 -3.01
CA ILE A 65 6.81 -8.80 -1.90
C ILE A 65 6.31 -10.12 -1.31
N PRO A 66 6.64 -10.42 -0.05
CA PRO A 66 6.23 -11.68 0.57
C PRO A 66 4.76 -11.64 0.99
N TRP A 67 3.89 -11.69 0.02
CA TRP A 67 2.44 -11.69 0.22
C TRP A 67 1.80 -12.63 -0.80
N ARG A 68 0.60 -13.08 -0.49
CA ARG A 68 -0.10 -14.05 -1.36
C ARG A 68 -0.63 -13.40 -2.64
N ASP A 69 -0.80 -14.24 -3.65
CA ASP A 69 -1.31 -13.81 -4.95
C ASP A 69 -2.75 -13.30 -4.86
N GLN A 70 -3.10 -12.37 -5.75
CA GLN A 70 -4.48 -11.94 -5.97
C GLN A 70 -5.17 -11.43 -4.69
N PHE A 71 -4.42 -10.75 -3.83
CA PHE A 71 -4.96 -10.27 -2.56
C PHE A 71 -5.44 -8.82 -2.60
N PHE A 72 -4.68 -7.92 -3.23
CA PHE A 72 -4.93 -6.49 -3.14
C PHE A 72 -5.88 -5.99 -4.21
N THR A 73 -6.85 -5.17 -3.82
CA THR A 73 -7.78 -4.53 -4.76
C THR A 73 -7.20 -3.24 -5.34
N LYS A 74 -6.29 -2.61 -4.60
CA LYS A 74 -5.58 -1.40 -5.05
C LYS A 74 -4.11 -1.51 -4.69
N VAL A 75 -3.23 -1.16 -5.64
CA VAL A 75 -1.80 -1.00 -5.38
C VAL A 75 -1.45 0.44 -5.71
N VAL A 76 -0.97 1.19 -4.72
CA VAL A 76 -0.63 2.60 -4.86
C VAL A 76 0.87 2.74 -5.11
N VAL A 77 1.21 3.35 -6.25
CA VAL A 77 2.60 3.60 -6.65
C VAL A 77 2.89 5.09 -6.44
N PRO A 78 3.78 5.43 -5.50
CA PRO A 78 4.14 6.84 -5.30
C PRO A 78 4.98 7.38 -6.46
N PRO A 79 5.00 8.71 -6.67
CA PRO A 79 5.68 9.28 -7.83
C PRO A 79 7.15 8.89 -7.97
N HIS A 80 7.87 8.80 -6.85
CA HIS A 80 9.30 8.47 -6.90
C HIS A 80 9.60 7.03 -7.31
N LEU A 81 8.57 6.16 -7.33
CA LEU A 81 8.72 4.76 -7.76
C LEU A 81 8.13 4.50 -9.14
N GLU A 82 7.48 5.49 -9.77
CA GLU A 82 6.86 5.29 -11.09
C GLU A 82 7.84 4.83 -12.15
N ARG A 83 9.09 5.31 -12.08
CA ARG A 83 10.14 4.91 -13.02
C ARG A 83 10.50 3.42 -12.92
N LEU A 84 10.17 2.78 -11.80
CA LEU A 84 10.45 1.36 -11.59
C LEU A 84 9.32 0.46 -12.07
N LEU A 85 8.20 1.02 -12.52
CA LEU A 85 7.04 0.24 -12.94
C LEU A 85 7.37 -0.86 -13.95
N PRO A 86 8.21 -0.62 -14.98
CA PRO A 86 8.58 -1.70 -15.90
C PRO A 86 9.22 -2.90 -15.20
N ASP A 87 9.96 -2.66 -14.12
CA ASP A 87 10.69 -3.71 -13.41
C ASP A 87 9.83 -4.41 -12.36
N ILE A 88 8.81 -3.72 -11.81
CA ILE A 88 8.00 -4.25 -10.72
C ILE A 88 6.58 -4.65 -11.15
N SER A 89 6.21 -4.40 -12.39
CA SER A 89 4.84 -4.63 -12.85
C SER A 89 4.40 -6.09 -12.72
N ASN A 90 5.28 -7.05 -12.97
CA ASN A 90 4.94 -8.46 -12.83
C ASN A 90 4.59 -8.81 -11.39
N GLU A 91 5.35 -8.29 -10.43
CA GLU A 91 5.07 -8.52 -9.01
C GLU A 91 3.76 -7.87 -8.59
N ILE A 92 3.52 -6.64 -9.05
CA ILE A 92 2.25 -5.95 -8.78
C ILE A 92 1.07 -6.73 -9.35
N HIS A 93 1.17 -7.20 -10.60
CA HIS A 93 0.08 -7.96 -11.22
C HIS A 93 -0.18 -9.29 -10.50
N ARG A 94 0.87 -9.93 -9.99
CA ARG A 94 0.72 -11.14 -9.19
C ARG A 94 -0.15 -10.89 -7.96
N LEU A 95 0.04 -9.74 -7.33
CA LEU A 95 -0.61 -9.39 -6.06
C LEU A 95 -2.01 -8.81 -6.23
N LEU A 96 -2.37 -8.35 -7.43
CA LEU A 96 -3.68 -7.75 -7.68
C LEU A 96 -4.77 -8.80 -7.73
N ALA A 97 -5.84 -8.56 -6.98
CA ALA A 97 -7.05 -9.36 -7.07
C ALA A 97 -7.70 -9.17 -8.44
N PRO A 98 -8.54 -10.12 -8.89
CA PRO A 98 -9.32 -9.92 -10.11
C PRO A 98 -10.13 -8.62 -10.03
N GLY A 99 -9.99 -7.77 -11.06
CA GLY A 99 -10.62 -6.46 -11.07
C GLY A 99 -9.88 -5.39 -10.28
N GLY A 100 -8.75 -5.74 -9.65
CA GLY A 100 -7.92 -4.77 -8.93
C GLY A 100 -7.22 -3.79 -9.86
N THR A 101 -6.82 -2.65 -9.34
CA THR A 101 -6.22 -1.58 -10.13
C THR A 101 -4.93 -1.05 -9.52
N ILE A 102 -4.04 -0.58 -10.38
CA ILE A 102 -2.84 0.15 -9.99
C ILE A 102 -3.19 1.63 -9.97
N VAL A 103 -2.83 2.31 -8.89
CA VAL A 103 -3.11 3.73 -8.72
C VAL A 103 -1.78 4.47 -8.61
N ASN A 104 -1.55 5.43 -9.49
CA ASN A 104 -0.39 6.31 -9.41
C ASN A 104 -0.79 7.54 -8.61
N SER A 105 -0.23 7.68 -7.41
CA SER A 105 -0.64 8.77 -6.52
C SER A 105 -0.37 10.16 -7.11
N GLY A 106 0.65 10.28 -7.97
CA GLY A 106 0.94 11.54 -8.65
C GLY A 106 -0.08 11.90 -9.73
N ALA A 107 -0.87 10.94 -10.22
CA ALA A 107 -1.84 11.17 -11.29
C ALA A 107 -3.11 11.89 -10.80
N ASP A 108 -3.31 11.97 -9.50
CA ASP A 108 -4.47 12.60 -8.89
C ASP A 108 -4.30 14.10 -8.64
N VAL A 109 -3.20 14.62 -9.04
CA VAL A 109 -2.88 16.04 -8.82
C VAL A 109 -3.48 16.91 -9.89
#